data_145838202d9d2314f7cf531690d2ef9a
#
_entry.id   145838202d9d2314f7cf531690d2ef9a
#
_cell.length_a   1.000
_cell.length_b   1.000
_cell.length_c   1.000
_cell.angle_alpha   90.00
_cell.angle_beta   90.00
_cell.angle_gamma   90.00
#
_symmetry.space_group_name_H-M   'P 1'
#
loop_
_entity.id
_entity.type
_entity.pdbx_description
1 polymer ?
#
loop_
_entity_poly.entity_id
_entity_poly.type
_entity_poly.pdbx_seq_one_letter_code
_entity_poly.pdbx_strand_id
1 'polypeptide(L)'
;PDGVAIMMEIMTDNKNRTVPEVRHIMSKNGGNLGESGCVNWIFEKKGRISIHKSSIDEETLLNYCLEFNIEEWDSSDNFFYEIEVFPGVFEELCSFLESKGYSIEAELDLLPQNTVKIKEKQAESLLKLLNLLEQHEDIQKVYTNLEILK
;
A
#
# COMPACT_ATOMS: atom_id res chain seq x y z
N PRO A 1 -8.10 5.47 16.25
CA PRO A 1 -7.48 6.37 17.24
C PRO A 1 -6.53 7.35 16.55
N ASP A 2 -6.49 8.56 17.07
CA ASP A 2 -5.60 9.63 16.58
C ASP A 2 -5.78 10.00 15.11
N GLY A 3 -6.94 9.73 14.54
CA GLY A 3 -7.24 10.04 13.16
C GLY A 3 -6.65 9.07 12.16
N VAL A 4 -6.07 7.97 12.60
CA VAL A 4 -5.53 6.95 11.70
C VAL A 4 -6.67 6.17 11.05
N ALA A 5 -6.60 6.04 9.74
CA ALA A 5 -7.55 5.25 8.96
C ALA A 5 -6.96 3.89 8.61
N ILE A 6 -7.81 2.89 8.62
CA ILE A 6 -7.46 1.52 8.24
C ILE A 6 -8.48 1.06 7.20
N MET A 7 -7.99 0.57 6.07
CA MET A 7 -8.82 0.00 5.03
C MET A 7 -8.47 -1.48 4.87
N MET A 8 -9.48 -2.32 4.79
CA MET A 8 -9.29 -3.76 4.70
C MET A 8 -9.96 -4.30 3.44
N GLU A 9 -9.26 -5.19 2.76
CA GLU A 9 -9.84 -5.97 1.68
C GLU A 9 -10.23 -7.33 2.24
N ILE A 10 -11.54 -7.58 2.28
CA ILE A 10 -12.11 -8.79 2.89
C ILE A 10 -12.68 -9.67 1.80
N MET A 11 -12.30 -10.96 1.83
CA MET A 11 -12.87 -11.98 0.97
C MET A 11 -13.47 -13.07 1.88
N THR A 12 -14.79 -13.16 1.89
CA THR A 12 -15.49 -14.12 2.72
C THR A 12 -16.75 -14.64 2.02
N ASP A 13 -17.07 -15.90 2.28
CA ASP A 13 -18.34 -16.51 1.88
C ASP A 13 -19.45 -16.28 2.91
N ASN A 14 -19.14 -15.68 4.05
CA ASN A 14 -20.11 -15.43 5.12
C ASN A 14 -19.87 -14.10 5.81
N LYS A 15 -20.45 -13.03 5.25
CA LYS A 15 -20.36 -11.68 5.81
C LYS A 15 -20.99 -11.59 7.20
N ASN A 16 -22.03 -12.39 7.47
CA ASN A 16 -22.70 -12.40 8.77
C ASN A 16 -21.81 -12.88 9.90
N ARG A 17 -20.76 -13.64 9.57
CA ARG A 17 -19.76 -14.08 10.53
C ARG A 17 -18.59 -13.11 10.57
N THR A 18 -18.06 -12.72 9.42
CA THR A 18 -16.82 -11.94 9.31
C THR A 18 -16.98 -10.53 9.86
N VAL A 19 -18.06 -9.83 9.53
CA VAL A 19 -18.27 -8.43 9.94
C VAL A 19 -18.31 -8.29 11.46
N PRO A 20 -19.08 -9.11 12.22
CA PRO A 20 -19.03 -9.03 13.68
C PRO A 20 -17.66 -9.36 14.27
N GLU A 21 -16.94 -10.31 13.70
CA GLU A 21 -15.61 -10.65 14.18
C GLU A 21 -14.63 -9.49 14.00
N VAL A 22 -14.63 -8.85 12.84
CA VAL A 22 -13.78 -7.69 12.56
C VAL A 22 -14.17 -6.52 13.46
N ARG A 23 -15.48 -6.27 13.61
CA ARG A 23 -15.98 -5.20 14.49
C ARG A 23 -15.52 -5.42 15.92
N HIS A 24 -15.55 -6.66 16.41
CA HIS A 24 -15.08 -7.00 17.75
C HIS A 24 -13.58 -6.71 17.92
N ILE A 25 -12.75 -7.10 16.95
CA ILE A 25 -11.32 -6.83 16.97
C ILE A 25 -11.06 -5.33 17.01
N MET A 26 -11.75 -4.56 16.18
CA MET A 26 -11.62 -3.10 16.15
C MET A 26 -12.02 -2.46 17.49
N SER A 27 -13.19 -2.80 18.01
CA SER A 27 -13.72 -2.23 19.25
C SER A 27 -12.86 -2.55 20.45
N LYS A 28 -12.36 -3.77 20.54
CA LYS A 28 -11.50 -4.20 21.64
C LYS A 28 -10.16 -3.46 21.68
N ASN A 29 -9.71 -2.97 20.55
CA ASN A 29 -8.42 -2.31 20.40
C ASN A 29 -8.54 -0.80 20.16
N GLY A 30 -9.68 -0.19 20.50
CA GLY A 30 -9.87 1.25 20.45
C GLY A 30 -10.27 1.82 19.10
N GLY A 31 -10.66 0.97 18.16
CA GLY A 31 -11.11 1.40 16.84
C GLY A 31 -12.62 1.29 16.65
N ASN A 32 -13.09 1.78 15.52
CA ASN A 32 -14.48 1.65 15.11
C ASN A 32 -14.53 1.17 13.67
N LEU A 33 -15.40 0.20 13.40
CA LEU A 33 -15.65 -0.24 12.03
C LEU A 33 -16.73 0.66 11.41
N GLY A 34 -16.36 1.39 10.35
CA GLY A 34 -17.29 2.22 9.59
C GLY A 34 -17.94 1.43 8.46
N GLU A 35 -18.79 2.12 7.71
CA GLU A 35 -19.43 1.55 6.54
C GLU A 35 -18.43 1.27 5.43
N SER A 36 -18.80 0.35 4.52
CA SER A 36 -17.96 0.01 3.37
C SER A 36 -17.64 1.26 2.56
N GLY A 37 -16.36 1.47 2.29
CA GLY A 37 -15.91 2.58 1.47
C GLY A 37 -15.78 3.92 2.18
N CYS A 38 -16.07 4.02 3.48
CA CYS A 38 -16.07 5.30 4.20
C CYS A 38 -14.69 5.97 4.27
N VAL A 39 -13.61 5.23 4.07
CA VAL A 39 -12.24 5.78 4.08
C VAL A 39 -11.57 5.72 2.70
N ASN A 40 -12.29 5.37 1.66
CA ASN A 40 -11.72 5.26 0.30
C ASN A 40 -11.04 6.54 -0.17
N TRP A 41 -11.57 7.69 0.23
CA TRP A 41 -11.03 9.00 -0.19
C TRP A 41 -9.65 9.30 0.39
N ILE A 42 -9.24 8.56 1.42
CA ILE A 42 -7.93 8.73 2.05
C ILE A 42 -6.83 8.04 1.24
N PHE A 43 -7.19 7.00 0.51
CA PHE A 43 -6.27 6.17 -0.26
C PHE A 43 -6.42 6.41 -1.76
N GLU A 44 -5.33 6.18 -2.47
CA GLU A 44 -5.26 6.34 -3.91
C GLU A 44 -4.64 5.09 -4.51
N LYS A 45 -5.23 4.59 -5.61
CA LYS A 45 -4.61 3.49 -6.34
C LYS A 45 -3.37 3.98 -7.06
N LYS A 46 -2.26 3.26 -6.85
CA LYS A 46 -1.02 3.50 -7.58
C LYS A 46 -0.38 2.19 -7.95
N GLY A 47 0.32 2.19 -9.08
CA GLY A 47 1.17 1.09 -9.47
C GLY A 47 2.54 1.26 -8.85
N ARG A 48 3.09 0.17 -8.30
CA ARG A 48 4.45 0.13 -7.79
C ARG A 48 5.24 -0.86 -8.63
N ILE A 49 6.37 -0.40 -9.15
CA ILE A 49 7.23 -1.22 -10.00
C ILE A 49 8.63 -1.21 -9.39
N SER A 50 9.19 -2.40 -9.18
CA SER A 50 10.56 -2.55 -8.69
C SER A 50 11.41 -3.17 -9.80
N ILE A 51 12.55 -2.54 -10.11
CA ILE A 51 13.52 -3.01 -11.08
C ILE A 51 14.86 -3.18 -10.39
N HIS A 52 15.50 -4.33 -10.61
CA HIS A 52 16.81 -4.60 -10.00
C HIS A 52 17.87 -3.63 -10.54
N LYS A 53 18.63 -3.02 -9.63
CA LYS A 53 19.68 -2.03 -9.99
C LYS A 53 20.75 -2.60 -10.90
N SER A 54 21.00 -3.91 -10.84
CA SER A 54 21.98 -4.55 -11.69
C SER A 54 21.55 -4.69 -13.16
N SER A 55 20.23 -4.56 -13.43
CA SER A 55 19.69 -4.75 -14.78
C SER A 55 19.56 -3.46 -15.59
N ILE A 56 19.64 -2.31 -14.94
CA ILE A 56 19.45 -1.00 -15.59
C ILE A 56 20.29 0.06 -14.90
N ASP A 57 20.90 0.97 -15.67
CA ASP A 57 21.58 2.09 -15.06
C ASP A 57 20.61 3.24 -14.76
N GLU A 58 21.00 4.10 -13.85
CA GLU A 58 20.14 5.19 -13.39
C GLU A 58 19.77 6.15 -14.51
N GLU A 59 20.71 6.47 -15.38
CA GLU A 59 20.48 7.37 -16.50
C GLU A 59 19.40 6.86 -17.46
N THR A 60 19.46 5.56 -17.80
CA THR A 60 18.46 4.91 -18.65
C THR A 60 17.09 4.94 -17.97
N LEU A 61 17.05 4.62 -16.68
CA LEU A 61 15.81 4.65 -15.91
C LEU A 61 15.20 6.06 -15.88
N LEU A 62 16.01 7.09 -15.64
CA LEU A 62 15.55 8.47 -15.62
C LEU A 62 14.99 8.90 -16.98
N ASN A 63 15.60 8.45 -18.07
CA ASN A 63 15.09 8.73 -19.42
C ASN A 63 13.70 8.11 -19.62
N TYR A 64 13.49 6.89 -19.16
CA TYR A 64 12.18 6.26 -19.21
C TYR A 64 11.16 6.99 -18.35
N CYS A 65 11.56 7.44 -17.16
CA CYS A 65 10.68 8.23 -16.30
C CYS A 65 10.23 9.52 -16.98
N LEU A 66 11.13 10.18 -17.68
CA LEU A 66 10.78 11.39 -18.44
C LEU A 66 9.83 11.08 -19.58
N GLU A 67 10.05 9.99 -20.30
CA GLU A 67 9.21 9.57 -21.42
C GLU A 67 7.77 9.28 -20.99
N PHE A 68 7.59 8.65 -19.84
CA PHE A 68 6.27 8.29 -19.29
C PHE A 68 5.72 9.32 -18.31
N ASN A 69 6.38 10.46 -18.13
CA ASN A 69 5.99 11.52 -17.18
C ASN A 69 5.89 11.02 -15.74
N ILE A 70 6.83 10.19 -15.34
CA ILE A 70 6.87 9.64 -13.98
C ILE A 70 7.65 10.61 -13.09
N GLU A 71 7.01 11.10 -12.03
CA GLU A 71 7.63 12.05 -11.12
C GLU A 71 8.17 11.40 -9.85
N GLU A 72 7.61 10.26 -9.47
CA GLU A 72 7.99 9.59 -8.22
C GLU A 72 8.81 8.34 -8.48
N TRP A 73 10.06 8.37 -8.07
CA TRP A 73 10.92 7.21 -8.10
C TRP A 73 11.87 7.28 -6.91
N ASP A 74 12.37 6.11 -6.48
CA ASP A 74 13.20 5.99 -5.29
C ASP A 74 14.37 5.04 -5.56
N SER A 75 15.57 5.46 -5.20
CA SER A 75 16.79 4.66 -5.32
C SER A 75 17.41 4.32 -3.96
N SER A 76 16.67 4.54 -2.87
CA SER A 76 17.19 4.34 -1.51
C SER A 76 17.42 2.87 -1.15
N ASP A 77 16.69 1.94 -1.79
CA ASP A 77 16.92 0.51 -1.60
C ASP A 77 18.26 0.12 -2.23
N ASN A 78 19.01 -0.78 -1.58
CA ASN A 78 20.31 -1.20 -2.06
C ASN A 78 20.28 -2.01 -3.35
N PHE A 79 19.17 -2.68 -3.64
CA PHE A 79 19.08 -3.63 -4.74
C PHE A 79 18.10 -3.23 -5.83
N PHE A 80 17.11 -2.40 -5.52
CA PHE A 80 16.04 -2.07 -6.43
C PHE A 80 15.83 -0.57 -6.59
N TYR A 81 15.46 -0.17 -7.80
CA TYR A 81 14.79 1.11 -8.05
C TYR A 81 13.29 0.87 -7.92
N GLU A 82 12.60 1.76 -7.23
CA GLU A 82 11.16 1.71 -7.08
C GLU A 82 10.52 2.90 -7.79
N ILE A 83 9.44 2.63 -8.53
CA ILE A 83 8.71 3.63 -9.29
C ILE A 83 7.25 3.56 -8.87
N GLU A 84 6.64 4.73 -8.64
CA GLU A 84 5.20 4.84 -8.39
C GLU A 84 4.54 5.54 -9.57
N VAL A 85 3.45 4.95 -10.08
CA VAL A 85 2.74 5.48 -11.25
C VAL A 85 1.24 5.42 -11.03
N PHE A 86 0.52 6.29 -11.72
CA PHE A 86 -0.94 6.22 -11.76
C PHE A 86 -1.40 4.97 -12.50
N PRO A 87 -2.59 4.43 -12.16
CA PRO A 87 -3.07 3.19 -12.77
C PRO A 87 -3.14 3.22 -14.30
N GLY A 88 -3.46 4.37 -14.88
CA GLY A 88 -3.55 4.51 -16.33
C GLY A 88 -2.22 4.31 -17.07
N VAL A 89 -1.11 4.53 -16.39
CA VAL A 89 0.23 4.37 -16.96
C VAL A 89 0.83 3.00 -16.62
N PHE A 90 0.33 2.37 -15.59
CA PHE A 90 0.91 1.17 -15.00
C PHE A 90 1.07 0.01 -16.00
N GLU A 91 0.00 -0.37 -16.67
CA GLU A 91 0.04 -1.49 -17.61
C GLU A 91 0.94 -1.21 -18.81
N GLU A 92 0.86 0.00 -19.34
CA GLU A 92 1.70 0.43 -20.47
C GLU A 92 3.18 0.40 -20.10
N LEU A 93 3.53 0.90 -18.94
CA LEU A 93 4.91 0.91 -18.46
C LEU A 93 5.42 -0.51 -18.18
N CYS A 94 4.62 -1.36 -17.57
CA CYS A 94 4.98 -2.76 -17.34
C CYS A 94 5.27 -3.48 -18.66
N SER A 95 4.39 -3.33 -19.64
CA SER A 95 4.57 -3.93 -20.97
C SER A 95 5.81 -3.41 -21.65
N PHE A 96 6.06 -2.11 -21.57
CA PHE A 96 7.25 -1.49 -22.13
C PHE A 96 8.54 -2.07 -21.53
N LEU A 97 8.61 -2.13 -20.20
CA LEU A 97 9.80 -2.64 -19.51
C LEU A 97 10.04 -4.13 -19.79
N GLU A 98 8.97 -4.92 -19.81
CA GLU A 98 9.07 -6.33 -20.17
C GLU A 98 9.52 -6.53 -21.61
N SER A 99 9.06 -5.68 -22.54
CA SER A 99 9.45 -5.75 -23.95
C SER A 99 10.94 -5.42 -24.14
N LYS A 100 11.53 -4.66 -23.23
CA LYS A 100 12.96 -4.35 -23.24
C LYS A 100 13.81 -5.41 -22.54
N GLY A 101 13.18 -6.46 -22.02
CA GLY A 101 13.87 -7.58 -21.38
C GLY A 101 14.14 -7.42 -19.90
N TYR A 102 13.59 -6.39 -19.26
CA TYR A 102 13.75 -6.22 -17.82
C TYR A 102 12.82 -7.14 -17.05
N SER A 103 13.35 -7.72 -15.98
CA SER A 103 12.55 -8.46 -15.01
C SER A 103 12.09 -7.48 -13.95
N ILE A 104 10.78 -7.34 -13.80
CA ILE A 104 10.19 -6.39 -12.86
C ILE A 104 9.26 -7.08 -11.88
N GLU A 105 9.11 -6.49 -10.70
CA GLU A 105 8.05 -6.82 -9.76
C GLU A 105 7.09 -5.65 -9.79
N ALA A 106 5.80 -5.95 -10.02
CA ALA A 106 4.81 -4.90 -10.20
C ALA A 106 3.51 -5.26 -9.52
N GLU A 107 2.90 -4.30 -8.83
CA GLU A 107 1.56 -4.47 -8.26
C GLU A 107 0.82 -3.15 -8.20
N LEU A 108 -0.51 -3.22 -8.28
CA LEU A 108 -1.39 -2.10 -8.02
C LEU A 108 -1.80 -2.14 -6.56
N ASP A 109 -1.55 -1.06 -5.85
CA ASP A 109 -1.83 -0.97 -4.43
C ASP A 109 -2.57 0.30 -4.08
N LEU A 110 -3.14 0.32 -2.88
CA LEU A 110 -3.74 1.52 -2.32
C LEU A 110 -2.71 2.20 -1.42
N LEU A 111 -2.36 3.43 -1.75
CA LEU A 111 -1.42 4.23 -0.97
C LEU A 111 -2.15 5.44 -0.36
N PRO A 112 -1.86 5.79 0.89
CA PRO A 112 -2.47 6.98 1.49
C PRO A 112 -1.97 8.24 0.80
N GLN A 113 -2.88 9.18 0.57
CA GLN A 113 -2.52 10.48 0.01
C GLN A 113 -1.70 11.29 1.00
N ASN A 114 -2.03 11.17 2.28
CA ASN A 114 -1.29 11.78 3.38
C ASN A 114 -1.18 10.78 4.52
N THR A 115 -0.10 10.84 5.27
CA THR A 115 0.10 9.96 6.42
C THR A 115 -0.22 10.67 7.73
N VAL A 116 -0.61 9.91 8.75
CA VAL A 116 -0.76 10.38 10.12
C VAL A 116 0.46 9.90 10.90
N LYS A 117 1.26 10.84 11.38
CA LYS A 117 2.51 10.53 12.09
C LYS A 117 2.26 10.35 13.58
N ILE A 118 2.64 9.22 14.12
CA ILE A 118 2.44 8.89 15.52
C ILE A 118 3.75 8.32 16.07
N LYS A 119 4.10 8.75 17.28
CA LYS A 119 5.30 8.24 17.98
C LYS A 119 5.14 6.76 18.30
N GLU A 120 6.23 6.02 18.22
CA GLU A 120 6.25 4.57 18.40
C GLU A 120 5.52 4.10 19.66
N LYS A 121 5.73 4.78 20.79
CA LYS A 121 5.06 4.42 22.04
C LYS A 121 3.55 4.57 21.99
N GLN A 122 3.08 5.59 21.28
CA GLN A 122 1.64 5.86 21.15
C GLN A 122 1.00 4.95 20.09
N ALA A 123 1.81 4.37 19.20
CA ALA A 123 1.34 3.51 18.13
C ALA A 123 1.22 2.03 18.53
N GLU A 124 1.63 1.64 19.75
CA GLU A 124 1.63 0.24 20.16
C GLU A 124 0.27 -0.44 20.02
N SER A 125 -0.80 0.23 20.45
CA SER A 125 -2.16 -0.33 20.35
C SER A 125 -2.61 -0.44 18.88
N LEU A 126 -2.21 0.51 18.05
CA LEU A 126 -2.51 0.47 16.60
C LEU A 126 -1.75 -0.66 15.90
N LEU A 127 -0.49 -0.83 16.25
CA LEU A 127 0.32 -1.93 15.68
C LEU A 127 -0.24 -3.28 16.08
N LYS A 128 -0.71 -3.41 17.33
CA LYS A 128 -1.37 -4.63 17.79
C LYS A 128 -2.66 -4.89 16.99
N LEU A 129 -3.46 -3.84 16.79
CA LEU A 129 -4.70 -3.95 16.01
C LEU A 129 -4.39 -4.38 14.57
N LEU A 130 -3.43 -3.74 13.91
CA LEU A 130 -3.05 -4.09 12.55
C LEU A 130 -2.60 -5.54 12.44
N ASN A 131 -1.80 -6.00 13.41
CA ASN A 131 -1.34 -7.37 13.43
C ASN A 131 -2.48 -8.37 13.59
N LEU A 132 -3.44 -8.08 14.48
CA LEU A 132 -4.61 -8.93 14.68
C LEU A 132 -5.48 -8.99 13.41
N LEU A 133 -5.63 -7.87 12.71
CA LEU A 133 -6.39 -7.83 11.46
C LEU A 133 -5.69 -8.65 10.37
N GLU A 134 -4.37 -8.54 10.25
CA GLU A 134 -3.60 -9.30 9.27
C GLU A 134 -3.66 -10.81 9.51
N GLN A 135 -3.85 -11.23 10.75
CA GLN A 135 -3.97 -12.64 11.10
C GLN A 135 -5.34 -13.23 10.81
N HIS A 136 -6.35 -12.41 10.57
CA HIS A 136 -7.69 -12.91 10.27
C HIS A 136 -7.72 -13.52 8.86
N GLU A 137 -8.20 -14.75 8.75
CA GLU A 137 -8.15 -15.52 7.49
C GLU A 137 -9.01 -14.91 6.37
N ASP A 138 -10.05 -14.16 6.70
CA ASP A 138 -10.93 -13.51 5.72
C ASP A 138 -10.41 -12.15 5.26
N ILE A 139 -9.37 -11.62 5.90
CA ILE A 139 -8.77 -10.35 5.52
C ILE A 139 -7.56 -10.62 4.61
N GLN A 140 -7.66 -10.16 3.35
CA GLN A 140 -6.63 -10.38 2.35
C GLN A 140 -5.52 -9.34 2.44
N LYS A 141 -5.89 -8.07 2.60
CA LYS A 141 -4.95 -6.96 2.69
C LYS A 141 -5.44 -5.93 3.69
N VAL A 142 -4.49 -5.30 4.38
CA VAL A 142 -4.76 -4.19 5.30
C VAL A 142 -3.93 -3.00 4.84
N TYR A 143 -4.60 -1.85 4.68
CA TYR A 143 -3.98 -0.59 4.30
C TYR A 143 -4.18 0.41 5.42
N THR A 144 -3.17 1.23 5.68
CA THR A 144 -3.28 2.26 6.71
C THR A 144 -2.48 3.50 6.31
N ASN A 145 -2.90 4.66 6.83
CA ASN A 145 -2.16 5.91 6.68
C ASN A 145 -1.26 6.21 7.89
N LEU A 146 -1.05 5.22 8.75
CA LEU A 146 -0.15 5.35 9.89
C LEU A 146 1.30 5.45 9.45
N GLU A 147 2.02 6.45 9.96
CA GLU A 147 3.47 6.57 9.83
C GLU A 147 4.06 6.66 11.23
N ILE A 148 4.99 5.76 11.55
CA ILE A 148 5.57 5.69 12.88
C ILE A 148 6.82 6.55 12.95
N LEU A 149 6.85 7.46 13.93
CA LEU A 149 8.01 8.27 14.26
C LEU A 149 8.87 7.54 15.29
N LYS A 150 10.10 7.28 14.95
CA LYS A 150 11.08 6.64 15.84
C LYS A 150 11.83 7.66 16.67
#